data_fa75c82039d5ebb24b35b14478e0cb60
#
_entry.id   fa75c82039d5ebb24b35b14478e0cb60
#
_cell.length_a   1.000
_cell.length_b   1.000
_cell.length_c   1.000
_cell.angle_alpha   90.00
_cell.angle_beta   90.00
_cell.angle_gamma   90.00
#
_symmetry.space_group_name_H-M   'P 1'
#
loop_
_entity.id
_entity.type
_entity.pdbx_description
1 polymer ?
#
loop_
_entity_poly.entity_id
_entity_poly.type
_entity_poly.pdbx_seq_one_letter_code
_entity_poly.pdbx_strand_id
1 'polypeptide(L)' 'MTEQKTKIRPVLIGMKKGQSFVFPIERLKSVRTQASEISMIFDRTYKTETDRIERTITVTRTK' A
#
# COMPACT_ATOMS: atom_id res chain seq x y z
N MET A 1 -12.94 17.36 -4.67
CA MET A 1 -12.49 16.96 -4.50
C MET A 1 -11.69 16.57 -4.00
N THR A 2 -11.52 16.16 -3.89
CA THR A 2 -10.86 15.77 -3.48
C THR A 2 -10.09 15.35 -3.07
N GLU A 3 -9.96 15.03 -2.99
CA GLU A 3 -9.23 14.66 -2.55
C GLU A 3 -8.37 14.03 -2.24
N GLN A 4 -8.13 13.47 -2.50
CA GLN A 4 -7.29 12.72 -2.20
C GLN A 4 -6.02 12.90 -2.31
N LYS A 5 -5.48 12.69 -1.84
CA LYS A 5 -4.37 13.26 -1.70
C LYS A 5 -3.24 12.41 -1.80
N THR A 6 -3.09 11.36 -1.10
CA THR A 6 -1.99 10.41 -1.16
C THR A 6 -2.23 9.44 -2.29
N LYS A 7 -1.33 9.42 -3.25
CA LYS A 7 -1.40 8.47 -4.34
C LYS A 7 -0.69 7.19 -3.93
N ILE A 8 -1.35 6.09 -4.14
CA ILE A 8 -0.85 4.80 -3.68
C ILE A 8 0.35 4.34 -4.49
N ARG A 9 0.26 4.43 -5.81
CA ARG A 9 1.31 3.90 -6.67
C ARG A 9 2.68 4.54 -6.42
N PRO A 10 2.81 5.87 -6.37
CA PRO A 10 4.12 6.47 -6.10
C PRO A 10 4.68 6.08 -4.74
N VAL A 11 3.81 5.94 -3.74
CA VAL A 11 4.24 5.54 -2.40
C VAL A 11 4.82 4.14 -2.44
N LEU A 12 4.12 3.20 -3.08
CA LEU A 12 4.58 1.82 -3.13
C LEU A 12 5.86 1.68 -3.93
N ILE A 13 5.97 2.40 -5.03
CA ILE A 13 7.18 2.35 -5.87
C ILE A 13 8.38 2.90 -5.12
N GLY A 14 8.17 3.97 -4.34
CA GLY A 14 9.26 4.58 -3.60
C GLY A 14 9.64 3.87 -2.32
N MET A 15 8.89 2.83 -1.93
CA MET A 15 9.20 2.11 -0.71
C MET A 15 10.49 1.33 -0.80
N LYS A 16 11.26 1.38 0.25
CA LYS A 16 12.45 0.58 0.37
C LYS A 16 12.14 -0.73 1.07
N LYS A 17 12.98 -1.72 0.85
CA LYS A 17 12.80 -3.02 1.47
C LYS A 17 12.71 -2.88 2.98
N GLY A 18 11.67 -3.46 3.56
CA GLY A 18 11.43 -3.39 4.99
C GLY A 18 10.65 -2.17 5.44
N GLN A 19 10.35 -1.26 4.52
CA GLN A 19 9.62 -0.05 4.85
C GLN A 19 8.12 -0.31 4.83
N SER A 20 7.39 0.42 5.69
CA SER A 20 5.93 0.29 5.78
C SER A 20 5.26 1.64 5.55
N PHE A 21 4.01 1.59 5.14
CA PHE A 21 3.19 2.78 5.00
C PHE A 21 1.76 2.45 5.36
N VAL A 22 1.08 3.38 6.03
CA VAL A 22 -0.29 3.18 6.50
C VAL A 22 -1.23 4.02 5.66
N PHE A 23 -2.30 3.39 5.18
CA PHE A 23 -3.36 4.06 4.41
C PHE A 23 -4.68 3.93 5.16
N PRO A 24 -5.63 4.85 4.91
CA PRO A 24 -6.98 4.69 5.47
C PRO A 24 -7.64 3.43 4.91
N ILE A 25 -8.54 2.85 5.71
CA ILE A 25 -9.18 1.59 5.31
C ILE A 25 -10.05 1.77 4.06
N GLU A 26 -10.51 2.98 3.80
CA GLU A 26 -11.28 3.22 2.58
C GLU A 26 -10.48 2.94 1.32
N ARG A 27 -9.15 2.94 1.42
CA ARG A 27 -8.26 2.67 0.30
C ARG A 27 -7.86 1.20 0.21
N LEU A 28 -8.47 0.36 1.04
CA LEU A 28 -8.08 -1.05 1.14
C LEU A 28 -8.02 -1.75 -0.21
N LYS A 29 -9.10 -1.65 -0.97
CA LYS A 29 -9.19 -2.33 -2.25
C LYS A 29 -8.15 -1.81 -3.23
N SER A 30 -8.02 -0.50 -3.30
CA SER A 30 -7.04 0.11 -4.21
C SER A 30 -5.62 -0.23 -3.81
N VAL A 31 -5.32 -0.20 -2.52
CA VAL A 31 -4.00 -0.52 -2.02
C VAL A 31 -3.62 -1.95 -2.38
N ARG A 32 -4.53 -2.89 -2.15
CA ARG A 32 -4.25 -4.29 -2.43
C ARG A 32 -4.05 -4.53 -3.92
N THR A 33 -4.89 -3.92 -4.75
CA THR A 33 -4.75 -4.05 -6.20
C THR A 33 -3.43 -3.46 -6.69
N GLN A 34 -3.10 -2.26 -6.23
CA GLN A 34 -1.88 -1.60 -6.65
C GLN A 34 -0.65 -2.35 -6.16
N ALA A 35 -0.69 -2.86 -4.93
CA ALA A 35 0.43 -3.61 -4.39
C ALA A 35 0.68 -4.86 -5.22
N SER A 36 -0.39 -5.54 -5.61
CA SER A 36 -0.27 -6.73 -6.45
C SER A 36 0.33 -6.41 -7.80
N GLU A 37 -0.16 -5.35 -8.44
CA GLU A 37 0.34 -4.94 -9.75
C GLU A 37 1.82 -4.56 -9.69
N ILE A 38 2.18 -3.77 -8.70
CA ILE A 38 3.55 -3.30 -8.58
C ILE A 38 4.49 -4.44 -8.24
N SER A 39 4.04 -5.39 -7.43
CA SER A 39 4.87 -6.53 -7.11
C SER A 39 5.18 -7.34 -8.37
N MET A 40 4.26 -7.44 -9.31
CA MET A 40 4.50 -8.12 -10.57
C MET A 40 5.43 -7.33 -11.48
N ILE A 41 5.20 -6.02 -11.57
CA ILE A 41 5.96 -5.19 -12.49
C ILE A 41 7.43 -5.06 -12.04
N PHE A 42 7.64 -4.87 -10.75
CA PHE A 42 8.98 -4.60 -10.22
C PHE A 42 9.61 -5.81 -9.54
N ASP A 43 8.95 -6.95 -9.60
CA ASP A 43 9.48 -8.17 -9.00
C ASP A 43 9.75 -7.98 -7.51
N ARG A 44 8.77 -7.40 -6.82
CA ARG A 44 8.84 -7.13 -5.39
C ARG A 44 7.74 -7.90 -4.67
N THR A 45 7.82 -7.94 -3.35
CA THR A 45 6.77 -8.52 -2.53
C THR A 45 6.29 -7.49 -1.53
N TYR A 46 4.98 -7.30 -1.47
CA TYR A 46 4.34 -6.40 -0.51
C TYR A 46 3.41 -7.21 0.36
N LYS A 47 3.48 -6.93 1.65
CA LYS A 47 2.58 -7.56 2.62
C LYS A 47 1.59 -6.51 3.09
N THR A 48 0.31 -6.87 3.13
CA THR A 48 -0.71 -5.94 3.59
C THR A 48 -1.37 -6.50 4.85
N GLU A 49 -1.64 -5.60 5.79
CA GLU A 49 -2.34 -5.95 7.02
C GLU A 49 -3.43 -4.93 7.28
N THR A 50 -4.61 -5.41 7.62
CA THR A 50 -5.75 -4.56 7.90
C THR A 50 -5.98 -4.48 9.40
N ASP A 51 -6.12 -3.26 9.93
CA ASP A 51 -6.46 -3.04 11.32
C ASP A 51 -7.87 -2.47 11.37
N ARG A 52 -8.81 -3.27 11.81
CA ARG A 52 -10.21 -2.86 11.85
C ARG A 52 -10.50 -1.86 12.95
N ILE A 53 -9.74 -1.92 14.02
CA ILE A 53 -9.94 -1.01 15.14
C ILE A 53 -9.47 0.38 14.76
N GLU A 54 -8.28 0.48 14.18
CA GLU A 54 -7.74 1.75 13.72
C GLU A 54 -8.29 2.17 12.36
N ARG A 55 -8.95 1.25 11.69
CA ARG A 55 -9.53 1.46 10.36
C ARG A 55 -8.46 1.88 9.37
N THR A 56 -7.38 1.11 9.35
CA THR A 56 -6.24 1.36 8.47
C THR A 56 -5.78 0.08 7.80
N ILE A 57 -5.01 0.26 6.73
CA ILE A 57 -4.32 -0.85 6.10
C ILE A 57 -2.84 -0.48 6.01
N THR A 58 -1.99 -1.36 6.46
CA THR A 58 -0.55 -1.16 6.45
C THR A 58 0.07 -2.02 5.36
N VAL A 59 0.89 -1.39 4.53
CA VAL A 59 1.61 -2.09 3.47
C VAL A 59 3.09 -2.09 3.82
N THR A 60 3.71 -3.25 3.74
CA THR A 60 5.14 -3.40 4.00
C THR A 60 5.81 -4.07 2.81
N ARG A 61 6.89 -3.49 2.34
CA ARG A 61 7.67 -4.12 1.29
C ARG A 61 8.63 -5.12 1.92
N THR A 62 8.47 -6.40 1.60
CA THR A 62 9.28 -7.46 2.20
C THR A 62 10.42 -7.92 1.31
N LYS A 63 10.36 -7.57 0.04
CA LYS A 63 11.41 -8.03 -0.87
C LYS A 63 11.78 -7.00 -1.90
#